data_2c26b7b27e7429f6b65ced8cb44302d6
#
_entry.id   2c26b7b27e7429f6b65ced8cb44302d6
#
_cell.length_a   1.000
_cell.length_b   1.000
_cell.length_c   1.000
_cell.angle_alpha   90.00
_cell.angle_beta   90.00
_cell.angle_gamma   90.00
#
_symmetry.space_group_name_H-M   'P 1'
#
loop_
_entity.id
_entity.type
_entity.pdbx_description
1 polymer ?
#
loop_
_entity_poly.entity_id
_entity_poly.type
_entity_poly.pdbx_seq_one_letter_code
_entity_poly.pdbx_strand_id
1 'polypeptide(L)'
;MERPAGVTRSEETNEEPDPGAPYPRLGWALLGLVSLAFVINFLDRQVLSVLAPTIRRELHLSNSDYGLILFCFLLGMAVFQVPNGVLMDRAGPRRAFTLVVFIWSVASMLHAAARSALQFCVLRFSLGAAECANYTGGLKLVAQQFPTRERGLAGAIFNSCTFVASVLAPIIVTWLALRYSWRTAFLVASSSGLLWLVPWLIVYPKRLDQGRVDEQAGQTRDDVGLGRLLKIRQTWGLILLRSLTGPLSQFYWLWLPEYFSSARGLTLAQTGRVVWIPYLFGGLGNLFSGYAAGALMRRGRSIDFSRRVPLLFGACIVCAANWCVFFAPTVGAAVALLAVANFGANMIEPSFIGYFGDFFPEHVVGRVTSLTGVGDNIMSMLLMLSTGIVLDRYSYLPVFVIAGAIPLLIIADVVFVLGRVRRIEV
;
A
#
# COMPACT_ATOMS: atom_id res chain seq x y z
N MET A 1 -47.72 -9.19 -58.48
CA MET A 1 -47.81 -7.81 -57.98
C MET A 1 -48.23 -7.92 -56.52
N GLU A 2 -47.30 -8.24 -55.62
CA GLU A 2 -47.55 -8.36 -54.20
C GLU A 2 -46.67 -7.37 -53.46
N ARG A 3 -47.27 -6.58 -52.61
CA ARG A 3 -46.60 -5.61 -51.76
C ARG A 3 -46.03 -6.30 -50.50
N PRO A 4 -44.80 -6.03 -50.08
CA PRO A 4 -44.30 -6.56 -48.81
C PRO A 4 -44.88 -5.81 -47.61
N ALA A 5 -45.24 -6.58 -46.61
CA ALA A 5 -45.81 -6.20 -45.36
C ALA A 5 -44.82 -5.44 -44.43
N GLY A 6 -45.38 -4.62 -43.64
CA GLY A 6 -45.06 -3.86 -42.44
C GLY A 6 -43.73 -4.02 -41.77
N VAL A 7 -43.04 -2.86 -41.67
CA VAL A 7 -42.01 -2.58 -40.69
C VAL A 7 -42.68 -2.55 -39.32
N THR A 8 -42.42 -3.57 -38.50
CA THR A 8 -42.73 -3.57 -37.06
C THR A 8 -41.84 -2.54 -36.35
N ARG A 9 -42.49 -1.53 -35.75
CA ARG A 9 -41.88 -0.65 -34.76
C ARG A 9 -41.25 -1.50 -33.67
N SER A 10 -39.97 -1.32 -33.45
CA SER A 10 -39.29 -1.76 -32.26
C SER A 10 -40.03 -1.21 -31.03
N GLU A 11 -40.62 -2.07 -30.23
CA GLU A 11 -41.04 -1.80 -28.87
C GLU A 11 -39.81 -1.28 -28.13
N GLU A 12 -39.81 0.01 -27.76
CA GLU A 12 -38.97 0.52 -26.70
C GLU A 12 -39.40 -0.19 -25.43
N THR A 13 -38.69 -1.28 -25.10
CA THR A 13 -38.77 -1.90 -23.79
C THR A 13 -38.31 -0.84 -22.77
N ASN A 14 -39.27 -0.30 -22.03
CA ASN A 14 -39.03 0.35 -20.75
C ASN A 14 -38.46 -0.72 -19.81
N GLU A 15 -37.17 -1.04 -19.96
CA GLU A 15 -36.45 -1.80 -18.94
C GLU A 15 -36.45 -0.96 -17.68
N GLU A 16 -37.23 -1.35 -16.68
CA GLU A 16 -37.05 -0.84 -15.32
C GLU A 16 -35.58 -0.99 -14.96
N PRO A 17 -34.94 0.06 -14.40
CA PRO A 17 -33.53 0.02 -14.10
C PRO A 17 -33.27 -1.18 -13.17
N ASP A 18 -32.41 -2.09 -13.61
CA ASP A 18 -31.93 -3.25 -12.84
C ASP A 18 -31.61 -2.79 -11.41
N PRO A 19 -32.28 -3.33 -10.37
CA PRO A 19 -32.01 -2.94 -8.98
C PRO A 19 -30.55 -3.15 -8.54
N GLY A 20 -29.76 -3.86 -9.35
CA GLY A 20 -28.30 -4.02 -9.20
C GLY A 20 -27.45 -3.06 -10.03
N ALA A 21 -28.03 -2.23 -10.90
CA ALA A 21 -27.25 -1.30 -11.71
C ALA A 21 -26.54 -0.27 -10.82
N PRO A 22 -25.21 -0.10 -10.97
CA PRO A 22 -24.48 0.86 -10.16
C PRO A 22 -24.98 2.28 -10.45
N TYR A 23 -25.38 3.01 -9.40
CA TYR A 23 -25.66 4.44 -9.53
C TYR A 23 -24.35 5.18 -9.80
N PRO A 24 -24.06 5.66 -11.01
CA PRO A 24 -22.73 6.18 -11.35
C PRO A 24 -22.26 7.28 -10.39
N ARG A 25 -23.14 8.20 -10.03
CA ARG A 25 -22.82 9.30 -9.10
C ARG A 25 -22.52 8.82 -7.68
N LEU A 26 -23.24 7.83 -7.18
CA LEU A 26 -23.00 7.26 -5.85
C LEU A 26 -21.70 6.47 -5.82
N GLY A 27 -21.40 5.68 -6.84
CA GLY A 27 -20.13 4.93 -6.96
C GLY A 27 -18.91 5.86 -6.87
N TRP A 28 -18.92 6.97 -7.61
CA TRP A 28 -17.84 7.96 -7.56
C TRP A 28 -17.77 8.71 -6.22
N ALA A 29 -18.90 9.02 -5.57
CA ALA A 29 -18.90 9.61 -4.24
C ALA A 29 -18.33 8.65 -3.18
N LEU A 30 -18.71 7.36 -3.24
CA LEU A 30 -18.17 6.34 -2.36
C LEU A 30 -16.67 6.10 -2.61
N LEU A 31 -16.23 6.09 -3.86
CA LEU A 31 -14.80 6.04 -4.21
C LEU A 31 -14.06 7.23 -3.60
N GLY A 32 -14.58 8.45 -3.72
CA GLY A 32 -14.00 9.64 -3.11
C GLY A 32 -13.86 9.50 -1.59
N LEU A 33 -14.89 8.98 -0.91
CA LEU A 33 -14.86 8.75 0.53
C LEU A 33 -13.82 7.69 0.93
N VAL A 34 -13.78 6.52 0.29
CA VAL A 34 -12.79 5.49 0.65
C VAL A 34 -11.36 5.92 0.27
N SER A 35 -11.20 6.69 -0.80
CA SER A 35 -9.93 7.30 -1.16
C SER A 35 -9.45 8.30 -0.10
N LEU A 36 -10.35 9.12 0.42
CA LEU A 36 -10.05 10.03 1.52
C LEU A 36 -9.70 9.26 2.81
N ALA A 37 -10.45 8.19 3.13
CA ALA A 37 -10.09 7.30 4.24
C ALA A 37 -8.68 6.72 4.08
N PHE A 38 -8.30 6.38 2.85
CA PHE A 38 -6.97 5.85 2.53
C PHE A 38 -5.86 6.90 2.70
N VAL A 39 -6.12 8.16 2.33
CA VAL A 39 -5.22 9.30 2.62
C VAL A 39 -5.06 9.48 4.13
N ILE A 40 -6.14 9.50 4.89
CA ILE A 40 -6.12 9.64 6.37
C ILE A 40 -5.33 8.48 6.99
N ASN A 41 -5.58 7.26 6.56
CA ASN A 41 -4.89 6.06 7.02
C ASN A 41 -3.37 6.15 6.82
N PHE A 42 -2.91 6.55 5.63
CA PHE A 42 -1.48 6.76 5.36
C PHE A 42 -0.89 7.95 6.13
N LEU A 43 -1.67 9.00 6.35
CA LEU A 43 -1.26 10.13 7.18
C LEU A 43 -1.00 9.65 8.62
N ASP A 44 -1.92 8.87 9.23
CA ASP A 44 -1.77 8.31 10.58
C ASP A 44 -0.51 7.44 10.72
N ARG A 45 -0.18 6.64 9.69
CA ARG A 45 1.07 5.86 9.65
C ARG A 45 2.30 6.75 9.70
N GLN A 46 2.28 7.83 8.93
CA GLN A 46 3.41 8.75 8.79
C GLN A 46 3.63 9.65 10.00
N VAL A 47 2.60 9.90 10.84
CA VAL A 47 2.76 10.74 12.04
C VAL A 47 3.89 10.24 12.92
N LEU A 48 3.93 8.94 13.24
CA LEU A 48 5.01 8.39 14.06
C LEU A 48 6.36 8.48 13.33
N SER A 49 6.41 8.14 12.04
CA SER A 49 7.67 8.14 11.27
C SER A 49 8.31 9.54 11.23
N VAL A 50 7.52 10.56 10.92
CA VAL A 50 7.99 11.96 10.86
C VAL A 50 8.42 12.46 12.23
N LEU A 51 7.72 12.06 13.29
CA LEU A 51 7.97 12.52 14.67
C LEU A 51 8.89 11.59 15.46
N ALA A 52 9.31 10.45 14.90
CA ALA A 52 10.17 9.47 15.57
C ALA A 52 11.41 10.11 16.21
N PRO A 53 12.19 11.00 15.53
CA PRO A 53 13.35 11.61 16.15
C PRO A 53 13.01 12.44 17.40
N THR A 54 11.86 13.11 17.40
CA THR A 54 11.40 13.94 18.52
C THR A 54 10.92 13.09 19.68
N ILE A 55 10.07 12.10 19.39
CA ILE A 55 9.49 11.19 20.38
C ILE A 55 10.59 10.37 21.05
N ARG A 56 11.51 9.84 20.28
CA ARG A 56 12.63 9.03 20.78
C ARG A 56 13.53 9.83 21.73
N ARG A 57 13.83 11.08 21.39
CA ARG A 57 14.62 11.96 22.26
C ARG A 57 13.88 12.28 23.56
N GLU A 58 12.59 12.62 23.49
CA GLU A 58 11.81 12.98 24.68
C GLU A 58 11.57 11.80 25.61
N LEU A 59 11.32 10.59 25.05
CA LEU A 59 11.01 9.40 25.83
C LEU A 59 12.21 8.47 26.03
N HIS A 60 13.43 8.90 25.62
CA HIS A 60 14.67 8.13 25.72
C HIS A 60 14.60 6.73 25.08
N LEU A 61 13.92 6.61 23.93
CA LEU A 61 13.77 5.34 23.21
C LEU A 61 14.98 5.05 22.31
N SER A 62 15.43 3.80 22.32
CA SER A 62 16.49 3.28 21.44
C SER A 62 16.00 3.13 19.98
N ASN A 63 16.91 2.86 19.03
CA ASN A 63 16.53 2.47 17.68
C ASN A 63 15.85 1.09 17.67
N SER A 64 16.26 0.18 18.55
CA SER A 64 15.61 -1.13 18.75
C SER A 64 14.17 -0.98 19.22
N ASP A 65 13.89 -0.06 20.16
CA ASP A 65 12.51 0.24 20.59
C ASP A 65 11.67 0.73 19.41
N TYR A 66 12.21 1.63 18.59
CA TYR A 66 11.50 2.12 17.41
C TYR A 66 11.26 1.00 16.39
N GLY A 67 12.27 0.18 16.11
CA GLY A 67 12.12 -1.01 15.26
C GLY A 67 11.05 -1.97 15.77
N LEU A 68 10.99 -2.20 17.09
CA LEU A 68 9.96 -3.04 17.73
C LEU A 68 8.56 -2.43 17.61
N ILE A 69 8.44 -1.12 17.76
CA ILE A 69 7.17 -0.40 17.58
C ILE A 69 6.65 -0.57 16.15
N LEU A 70 7.54 -0.47 15.14
CA LEU A 70 7.20 -0.71 13.74
C LEU A 70 6.85 -2.18 13.46
N PHE A 71 7.59 -3.11 14.08
CA PHE A 71 7.29 -4.55 14.02
C PHE A 71 5.87 -4.84 14.55
N CYS A 72 5.49 -4.28 15.71
CA CYS A 72 4.17 -4.47 16.30
C CYS A 72 3.03 -3.96 15.39
N PHE A 73 3.25 -2.87 14.66
CA PHE A 73 2.30 -2.38 13.68
C PHE A 73 2.06 -3.38 12.54
N LEU A 74 3.15 -3.88 11.95
CA LEU A 74 3.09 -4.86 10.86
C LEU A 74 2.51 -6.21 11.34
N LEU A 75 2.82 -6.60 12.58
CA LEU A 75 2.24 -7.79 13.21
C LEU A 75 0.72 -7.66 13.36
N GLY A 76 0.24 -6.49 13.81
CA GLY A 76 -1.19 -6.20 13.88
C GLY A 76 -1.87 -6.32 12.51
N MET A 77 -1.24 -5.75 11.46
CA MET A 77 -1.73 -5.88 10.08
C MET A 77 -1.79 -7.36 9.64
N ALA A 78 -0.73 -8.12 9.87
CA ALA A 78 -0.64 -9.51 9.42
C ALA A 78 -1.68 -10.42 10.12
N VAL A 79 -1.83 -10.29 11.43
CA VAL A 79 -2.77 -11.10 12.23
C VAL A 79 -4.22 -10.80 11.88
N PHE A 80 -4.56 -9.52 11.67
CA PHE A 80 -5.94 -9.08 11.45
C PHE A 80 -6.35 -8.98 9.97
N GLN A 81 -5.46 -9.25 9.02
CA GLN A 81 -5.78 -9.16 7.59
C GLN A 81 -6.93 -10.11 7.20
N VAL A 82 -6.88 -11.36 7.66
CA VAL A 82 -7.96 -12.34 7.38
C VAL A 82 -9.23 -12.04 8.22
N PRO A 83 -9.16 -11.81 9.55
CA PRO A 83 -10.33 -11.40 10.32
C PRO A 83 -11.07 -10.19 9.75
N ASN A 84 -10.35 -9.17 9.29
CA ASN A 84 -10.98 -7.99 8.69
C ASN A 84 -11.61 -8.27 7.33
N GLY A 85 -11.04 -9.17 6.53
CA GLY A 85 -11.68 -9.65 5.31
C GLY A 85 -13.03 -10.28 5.62
N VAL A 86 -13.07 -11.18 6.61
CA VAL A 86 -14.33 -11.83 7.07
C VAL A 86 -15.31 -10.80 7.66
N LEU A 87 -14.82 -9.82 8.40
CA LEU A 87 -15.64 -8.72 8.91
C LEU A 87 -16.31 -7.93 7.78
N MET A 88 -15.53 -7.57 6.74
CA MET A 88 -16.05 -6.88 5.55
C MET A 88 -17.09 -7.72 4.78
N ASP A 89 -16.92 -9.04 4.76
CA ASP A 89 -17.85 -9.94 4.09
C ASP A 89 -19.15 -10.11 4.89
N ARG A 90 -19.07 -10.30 6.20
CA ARG A 90 -20.24 -10.61 7.05
C ARG A 90 -21.01 -9.36 7.49
N ALA A 91 -20.32 -8.30 7.90
CA ALA A 91 -20.97 -7.11 8.42
C ALA A 91 -21.36 -6.10 7.34
N GLY A 92 -20.85 -6.28 6.12
CA GLY A 92 -20.97 -5.33 5.01
C GLY A 92 -20.01 -4.13 5.14
N PRO A 93 -19.70 -3.45 4.02
CA PRO A 93 -18.74 -2.36 4.01
C PRO A 93 -19.10 -1.20 4.95
N ARG A 94 -20.37 -0.83 5.06
CA ARG A 94 -20.80 0.29 5.91
C ARG A 94 -20.41 0.09 7.37
N ARG A 95 -20.81 -1.04 7.95
CA ARG A 95 -20.57 -1.35 9.36
C ARG A 95 -19.09 -1.63 9.62
N ALA A 96 -18.46 -2.40 8.73
CA ALA A 96 -17.06 -2.77 8.85
C ALA A 96 -16.14 -1.52 8.80
N PHE A 97 -16.30 -0.64 7.80
CA PHE A 97 -15.53 0.61 7.75
C PHE A 97 -15.79 1.50 8.97
N THR A 98 -17.04 1.62 9.42
CA THR A 98 -17.36 2.41 10.61
C THR A 98 -16.58 1.92 11.82
N LEU A 99 -16.57 0.59 12.05
CA LEU A 99 -15.88 0.00 13.18
C LEU A 99 -14.36 0.16 13.09
N VAL A 100 -13.76 -0.20 11.96
CA VAL A 100 -12.30 -0.15 11.83
C VAL A 100 -11.75 1.27 11.81
N VAL A 101 -12.45 2.23 11.16
CA VAL A 101 -12.06 3.65 11.19
C VAL A 101 -12.15 4.21 12.60
N PHE A 102 -13.19 3.88 13.36
CA PHE A 102 -13.32 4.28 14.75
C PHE A 102 -12.16 3.73 15.60
N ILE A 103 -11.89 2.42 15.49
CA ILE A 103 -10.82 1.77 16.27
C ILE A 103 -9.46 2.36 15.92
N TRP A 104 -9.11 2.50 14.60
CA TRP A 104 -7.80 3.05 14.24
C TRP A 104 -7.65 4.51 14.68
N SER A 105 -8.70 5.34 14.52
CA SER A 105 -8.64 6.74 14.94
C SER A 105 -8.42 6.88 16.43
N VAL A 106 -9.15 6.10 17.24
CA VAL A 106 -8.95 6.08 18.69
C VAL A 106 -7.57 5.57 19.07
N ALA A 107 -7.11 4.46 18.47
CA ALA A 107 -5.76 3.92 18.70
C ALA A 107 -4.68 4.94 18.32
N SER A 108 -4.84 5.65 17.21
CA SER A 108 -3.91 6.69 16.77
C SER A 108 -3.93 7.90 17.72
N MET A 109 -5.10 8.36 18.16
CA MET A 109 -5.21 9.45 19.16
C MET A 109 -4.53 9.10 20.49
N LEU A 110 -4.66 7.85 20.94
CA LEU A 110 -4.08 7.39 22.21
C LEU A 110 -2.55 7.43 22.21
N HIS A 111 -1.88 7.45 21.03
CA HIS A 111 -0.44 7.67 20.94
C HIS A 111 -0.01 9.01 21.57
N ALA A 112 -0.88 10.02 21.58
CA ALA A 112 -0.61 11.29 22.25
C ALA A 112 -0.42 11.14 23.79
N ALA A 113 -0.99 10.12 24.39
CA ALA A 113 -0.85 9.84 25.82
C ALA A 113 0.27 8.84 26.15
N ALA A 114 0.87 8.21 25.14
CA ALA A 114 1.91 7.20 25.32
C ALA A 114 3.20 7.79 25.91
N ARG A 115 3.83 7.06 26.84
CA ARG A 115 5.03 7.47 27.59
C ARG A 115 6.13 6.39 27.61
N SER A 116 5.89 5.22 27.00
CA SER A 116 6.86 4.12 26.98
C SER A 116 6.79 3.35 25.66
N ALA A 117 7.88 2.64 25.30
CA ALA A 117 7.94 1.79 24.12
C ALA A 117 6.81 0.76 24.11
N LEU A 118 6.52 0.13 25.26
CA LEU A 118 5.45 -0.87 25.36
C LEU A 118 4.08 -0.30 25.00
N GLN A 119 3.76 0.92 25.50
CA GLN A 119 2.50 1.59 25.17
C GLN A 119 2.41 1.87 23.66
N PHE A 120 3.51 2.36 23.04
CA PHE A 120 3.57 2.53 21.58
C PHE A 120 3.39 1.20 20.86
N CYS A 121 4.00 0.10 21.31
CA CYS A 121 3.85 -1.22 20.71
C CYS A 121 2.39 -1.70 20.73
N VAL A 122 1.71 -1.60 21.86
CA VAL A 122 0.30 -2.00 22.00
C VAL A 122 -0.60 -1.16 21.11
N LEU A 123 -0.40 0.16 21.11
CA LEU A 123 -1.19 1.07 20.29
C LEU A 123 -0.92 0.88 18.80
N ARG A 124 0.32 0.64 18.40
CA ARG A 124 0.70 0.33 17.01
C ARG A 124 0.16 -1.01 16.53
N PHE A 125 0.16 -2.03 17.40
CA PHE A 125 -0.49 -3.29 17.09
C PHE A 125 -2.00 -3.10 16.86
N SER A 126 -2.67 -2.38 17.74
CA SER A 126 -4.11 -2.08 17.60
C SER A 126 -4.43 -1.24 16.37
N LEU A 127 -3.55 -0.27 16.06
CA LEU A 127 -3.65 0.55 14.85
C LEU A 127 -3.52 -0.30 13.60
N GLY A 128 -2.46 -1.13 13.50
CA GLY A 128 -2.24 -2.03 12.37
C GLY A 128 -3.37 -3.04 12.19
N ALA A 129 -3.90 -3.57 13.30
CA ALA A 129 -5.02 -4.50 13.30
C ALA A 129 -6.29 -3.89 12.67
N ALA A 130 -6.55 -2.61 12.89
CA ALA A 130 -7.71 -1.94 12.31
C ALA A 130 -7.44 -1.42 10.87
N GLU A 131 -6.26 -0.87 10.62
CA GLU A 131 -5.91 -0.22 9.36
C GLU A 131 -5.81 -1.16 8.16
N CYS A 132 -5.45 -2.43 8.37
CA CYS A 132 -5.32 -3.40 7.26
C CYS A 132 -6.64 -3.63 6.50
N ALA A 133 -7.78 -3.37 7.12
CA ALA A 133 -9.09 -3.47 6.50
C ALA A 133 -9.32 -2.44 5.38
N ASN A 134 -8.65 -1.29 5.44
CA ASN A 134 -8.94 -0.16 4.56
C ASN A 134 -8.63 -0.48 3.09
N TYR A 135 -7.47 -1.07 2.82
CA TYR A 135 -7.07 -1.41 1.45
C TYR A 135 -8.00 -2.46 0.83
N THR A 136 -8.22 -3.57 1.55
CA THR A 136 -9.08 -4.65 1.07
C THR A 136 -10.53 -4.23 0.92
N GLY A 137 -11.04 -3.45 1.87
CA GLY A 137 -12.39 -2.89 1.84
C GLY A 137 -12.58 -1.89 0.69
N GLY A 138 -11.59 -1.03 0.44
CA GLY A 138 -11.60 -0.08 -0.67
C GLY A 138 -11.64 -0.78 -2.03
N LEU A 139 -10.79 -1.78 -2.25
CA LEU A 139 -10.81 -2.58 -3.49
C LEU A 139 -12.11 -3.37 -3.66
N LYS A 140 -12.66 -3.92 -2.57
CA LYS A 140 -13.98 -4.58 -2.60
C LYS A 140 -15.07 -3.61 -3.03
N LEU A 141 -15.09 -2.39 -2.49
CA LEU A 141 -16.05 -1.36 -2.87
C LEU A 141 -15.91 -0.98 -4.34
N VAL A 142 -14.68 -0.81 -4.86
CA VAL A 142 -14.44 -0.58 -6.29
C VAL A 142 -15.00 -1.72 -7.13
N ALA A 143 -14.75 -2.98 -6.75
CA ALA A 143 -15.26 -4.15 -7.47
C ALA A 143 -16.80 -4.22 -7.46
N GLN A 144 -17.43 -3.72 -6.40
CA GLN A 144 -18.90 -3.75 -6.23
C GLN A 144 -19.62 -2.59 -6.92
N GLN A 145 -19.02 -1.39 -6.96
CA GLN A 145 -19.69 -0.19 -7.42
C GLN A 145 -19.38 0.17 -8.87
N PHE A 146 -18.34 -0.41 -9.47
CA PHE A 146 -17.92 -0.07 -10.82
C PHE A 146 -18.03 -1.26 -11.77
N PRO A 147 -18.53 -1.02 -13.01
CA PRO A 147 -18.53 -2.05 -14.06
C PRO A 147 -17.08 -2.42 -14.42
N THR A 148 -16.86 -3.63 -14.93
CA THR A 148 -15.51 -4.17 -15.23
C THR A 148 -14.66 -3.22 -16.05
N ARG A 149 -15.27 -2.47 -16.97
CA ARG A 149 -14.59 -1.49 -17.83
C ARG A 149 -13.97 -0.32 -17.05
N GLU A 150 -14.58 0.10 -15.93
CA GLU A 150 -14.17 1.27 -15.15
C GLU A 150 -13.37 0.89 -13.89
N ARG A 151 -13.39 -0.37 -13.47
CA ARG A 151 -12.68 -0.85 -12.25
C ARG A 151 -11.20 -0.51 -12.26
N GLY A 152 -10.57 -0.60 -13.43
CA GLY A 152 -9.14 -0.27 -13.57
C GLY A 152 -8.83 1.18 -13.24
N LEU A 153 -9.64 2.12 -13.75
CA LEU A 153 -9.50 3.54 -13.46
C LEU A 153 -9.80 3.86 -11.98
N ALA A 154 -10.92 3.34 -11.46
CA ALA A 154 -11.31 3.55 -10.07
C ALA A 154 -10.24 3.00 -9.09
N GLY A 155 -9.70 1.81 -9.36
CA GLY A 155 -8.61 1.23 -8.58
C GLY A 155 -7.31 2.04 -8.67
N ALA A 156 -6.97 2.58 -9.84
CA ALA A 156 -5.80 3.44 -10.02
C ALA A 156 -5.93 4.75 -9.21
N ILE A 157 -7.11 5.39 -9.23
CA ILE A 157 -7.40 6.58 -8.43
C ILE A 157 -7.24 6.27 -6.94
N PHE A 158 -7.86 5.18 -6.47
CA PHE A 158 -7.76 4.74 -5.08
C PHE A 158 -6.30 4.52 -4.64
N ASN A 159 -5.51 3.79 -5.43
CA ASN A 159 -4.10 3.52 -5.13
C ASN A 159 -3.22 4.78 -5.17
N SER A 160 -3.51 5.74 -6.05
CA SER A 160 -2.76 7.00 -6.16
C SER A 160 -2.81 7.84 -4.87
N CYS A 161 -3.84 7.65 -4.05
CA CYS A 161 -4.00 8.34 -2.76
C CYS A 161 -2.85 8.05 -1.78
N THR A 162 -2.19 6.90 -1.88
CA THR A 162 -0.99 6.56 -1.10
C THR A 162 0.13 7.58 -1.31
N PHE A 163 0.39 7.95 -2.57
CA PHE A 163 1.44 8.90 -2.90
C PHE A 163 1.07 10.33 -2.47
N VAL A 164 -0.20 10.71 -2.65
CA VAL A 164 -0.71 12.00 -2.17
C VAL A 164 -0.51 12.13 -0.66
N ALA A 165 -0.92 11.11 0.09
CA ALA A 165 -0.75 11.07 1.54
C ALA A 165 0.73 11.12 1.96
N SER A 166 1.59 10.36 1.27
CA SER A 166 3.03 10.31 1.59
C SER A 166 3.74 11.65 1.38
N VAL A 167 3.29 12.46 0.43
CA VAL A 167 3.82 13.80 0.19
C VAL A 167 3.26 14.81 1.20
N LEU A 168 1.97 14.76 1.48
CA LEU A 168 1.29 15.71 2.36
C LEU A 168 1.61 15.49 3.85
N ALA A 169 1.74 14.23 4.28
CA ALA A 169 1.91 13.89 5.69
C ALA A 169 3.14 14.54 6.34
N PRO A 170 4.37 14.49 5.78
CA PRO A 170 5.50 15.15 6.40
C PRO A 170 5.32 16.67 6.55
N ILE A 171 4.66 17.32 5.60
CA ILE A 171 4.42 18.76 5.61
C ILE A 171 3.42 19.11 6.73
N ILE A 172 2.28 18.43 6.75
CA ILE A 172 1.19 18.68 7.72
C ILE A 172 1.65 18.34 9.14
N VAL A 173 2.25 17.15 9.31
CA VAL A 173 2.68 16.65 10.63
C VAL A 173 3.79 17.53 11.21
N THR A 174 4.78 17.90 10.40
CA THR A 174 5.85 18.81 10.84
C THR A 174 5.30 20.17 11.25
N TRP A 175 4.39 20.76 10.45
CA TRP A 175 3.76 22.03 10.77
C TRP A 175 2.99 21.98 12.11
N LEU A 176 2.17 20.94 12.31
CA LEU A 176 1.43 20.74 13.56
C LEU A 176 2.37 20.59 14.77
N ALA A 177 3.42 19.78 14.62
CA ALA A 177 4.35 19.51 15.71
C ALA A 177 5.18 20.74 16.11
N LEU A 178 5.61 21.56 15.13
CA LEU A 178 6.34 22.79 15.37
C LEU A 178 5.49 23.90 15.97
N ARG A 179 4.20 23.95 15.57
CA ARG A 179 3.29 25.01 16.06
C ARG A 179 2.73 24.72 17.45
N TYR A 180 2.54 23.43 17.77
CA TYR A 180 1.92 22.99 19.01
C TYR A 180 2.81 21.97 19.73
N SER A 181 2.63 20.69 19.43
CA SER A 181 3.44 19.59 19.99
C SER A 181 3.26 18.32 19.14
N TRP A 182 4.14 17.34 19.30
CA TRP A 182 3.98 16.05 18.67
C TRP A 182 2.70 15.32 19.13
N ARG A 183 2.29 15.52 20.39
CA ARG A 183 1.03 14.99 20.94
C ARG A 183 -0.18 15.57 20.23
N THR A 184 -0.17 16.88 20.01
CA THR A 184 -1.23 17.58 19.27
C THR A 184 -1.29 17.11 17.83
N ALA A 185 -0.14 16.81 17.20
CA ALA A 185 -0.10 16.29 15.82
C ALA A 185 -0.84 14.95 15.73
N PHE A 186 -0.65 14.02 16.69
CA PHE A 186 -1.44 12.78 16.75
C PHE A 186 -2.93 13.06 16.92
N LEU A 187 -3.31 13.91 17.88
CA LEU A 187 -4.73 14.20 18.14
C LEU A 187 -5.42 14.79 16.91
N VAL A 188 -4.80 15.77 16.26
CA VAL A 188 -5.40 16.45 15.10
C VAL A 188 -5.44 15.54 13.88
N ALA A 189 -4.34 14.85 13.55
CA ALA A 189 -4.32 13.94 12.42
C ALA A 189 -5.38 12.84 12.56
N SER A 190 -5.44 12.19 13.74
CA SER A 190 -6.34 11.07 13.96
C SER A 190 -7.80 11.47 14.13
N SER A 191 -8.08 12.71 14.59
CA SER A 191 -9.45 13.23 14.63
C SER A 191 -10.09 13.33 13.24
N SER A 192 -9.28 13.47 12.19
CA SER A 192 -9.77 13.48 10.80
C SER A 192 -10.47 12.18 10.42
N GLY A 193 -10.05 11.03 10.97
CA GLY A 193 -10.71 9.74 10.78
C GLY A 193 -12.11 9.70 11.45
N LEU A 194 -12.24 10.25 12.66
CA LEU A 194 -13.55 10.36 13.32
C LEU A 194 -14.48 11.32 12.56
N LEU A 195 -13.96 12.46 12.08
CA LEU A 195 -14.72 13.38 11.25
C LEU A 195 -15.16 12.75 9.95
N TRP A 196 -14.34 11.88 9.34
CA TRP A 196 -14.66 11.14 8.14
C TRP A 196 -15.86 10.20 8.31
N LEU A 197 -16.11 9.68 9.52
CA LEU A 197 -17.28 8.82 9.77
C LEU A 197 -18.61 9.53 9.50
N VAL A 198 -18.68 10.84 9.67
CA VAL A 198 -19.91 11.61 9.45
C VAL A 198 -20.38 11.51 7.98
N PRO A 199 -19.61 11.97 6.98
CA PRO A 199 -20.01 11.83 5.59
C PRO A 199 -20.15 10.36 5.16
N TRP A 200 -19.36 9.44 5.69
CA TRP A 200 -19.48 8.01 5.40
C TRP A 200 -20.87 7.47 5.78
N LEU A 201 -21.32 7.73 7.01
CA LEU A 201 -22.61 7.27 7.52
C LEU A 201 -23.82 7.92 6.82
N ILE A 202 -23.65 9.16 6.30
CA ILE A 202 -24.69 9.87 5.54
C ILE A 202 -24.77 9.35 4.10
N VAL A 203 -23.64 9.23 3.41
CA VAL A 203 -23.60 8.94 1.97
C VAL A 203 -23.78 7.46 1.67
N TYR A 204 -23.28 6.55 2.53
CA TYR A 204 -23.38 5.11 2.28
C TYR A 204 -24.76 4.57 2.66
N PRO A 205 -25.60 4.13 1.68
CA PRO A 205 -26.97 3.67 1.95
C PRO A 205 -26.99 2.31 2.66
N LYS A 206 -27.79 2.16 3.71
CA LYS A 206 -27.95 0.90 4.45
C LYS A 206 -28.35 -0.29 3.56
N ARG A 207 -29.13 -0.05 2.51
CA ARG A 207 -29.62 -1.08 1.56
C ARG A 207 -28.49 -1.80 0.81
N LEU A 208 -27.33 -1.15 0.62
CA LEU A 208 -26.20 -1.79 -0.06
C LEU A 208 -25.51 -2.88 0.78
N ASP A 209 -25.74 -2.91 2.10
CA ASP A 209 -25.27 -3.98 2.97
C ASP A 209 -26.20 -5.19 2.96
N GLN A 210 -27.51 -5.02 2.70
CA GLN A 210 -28.54 -6.03 2.88
C GLN A 210 -28.68 -7.01 1.70
N GLY A 211 -28.31 -6.62 0.49
CA GLY A 211 -28.59 -7.39 -0.73
C GLY A 211 -27.50 -8.40 -1.15
N ARG A 212 -26.37 -8.52 -0.43
CA ARG A 212 -25.19 -9.23 -0.93
C ARG A 212 -24.63 -10.36 -0.07
N VAL A 213 -25.24 -10.61 1.07
CA VAL A 213 -24.81 -11.73 1.95
C VAL A 213 -25.20 -13.08 1.32
N ASP A 214 -26.25 -13.12 0.50
CA ASP A 214 -26.80 -14.36 -0.04
C ASP A 214 -26.16 -14.81 -1.37
N GLU A 215 -25.66 -13.90 -2.20
CA GLU A 215 -25.10 -14.27 -3.52
C GLU A 215 -23.69 -14.88 -3.49
N GLN A 216 -22.89 -14.61 -2.47
CA GLN A 216 -21.50 -15.12 -2.39
C GLN A 216 -21.38 -16.50 -1.74
N ALA A 217 -22.44 -16.99 -1.08
CA ALA A 217 -22.44 -18.31 -0.44
C ALA A 217 -22.60 -19.48 -1.43
N GLY A 218 -22.99 -19.21 -2.68
CA GLY A 218 -23.35 -20.23 -3.67
C GLY A 218 -22.33 -20.54 -4.77
N GLN A 219 -21.25 -19.78 -4.89
CA GLN A 219 -20.22 -20.07 -5.90
C GLN A 219 -19.24 -21.13 -5.38
N THR A 220 -19.45 -22.38 -5.75
CA THR A 220 -18.42 -23.43 -5.72
C THR A 220 -17.23 -22.97 -6.57
N ARG A 221 -16.24 -22.37 -5.93
CA ARG A 221 -14.95 -22.10 -6.57
C ARG A 221 -14.26 -23.44 -6.78
N ASP A 222 -13.87 -23.75 -8.01
CA ASP A 222 -12.93 -24.84 -8.29
C ASP A 222 -11.76 -24.73 -7.32
N ASP A 223 -11.64 -25.70 -6.43
CA ASP A 223 -10.82 -25.58 -5.21
C ASP A 223 -9.40 -26.03 -5.52
N VAL A 224 -8.64 -25.16 -6.24
CA VAL A 224 -7.20 -25.36 -6.41
C VAL A 224 -6.54 -25.22 -5.03
N GLY A 225 -6.22 -26.34 -4.40
CA GLY A 225 -5.62 -26.35 -3.05
C GLY A 225 -4.31 -25.56 -2.99
N LEU A 226 -4.08 -24.83 -1.88
CA LEU A 226 -2.84 -24.09 -1.64
C LEU A 226 -1.59 -24.92 -1.86
N GLY A 227 -1.61 -26.21 -1.51
CA GLY A 227 -0.51 -27.14 -1.73
C GLY A 227 -0.13 -27.33 -3.20
N ARG A 228 -1.08 -27.19 -4.14
CA ARG A 228 -0.78 -27.25 -5.58
C ARG A 228 -0.11 -25.97 -6.05
N LEU A 229 -0.57 -24.81 -5.58
CA LEU A 229 0.03 -23.51 -5.88
C LEU A 229 1.49 -23.41 -5.38
N LEU A 230 1.77 -23.94 -4.19
CA LEU A 230 3.12 -23.98 -3.61
C LEU A 230 4.08 -24.94 -4.34
N LYS A 231 3.61 -25.82 -5.21
CA LYS A 231 4.48 -26.63 -6.10
C LYS A 231 4.90 -25.88 -7.36
N ILE A 232 4.29 -24.74 -7.66
CA ILE A 232 4.56 -23.94 -8.85
C ILE A 232 5.73 -23.00 -8.56
N ARG A 233 6.78 -23.09 -9.38
CA ARG A 233 8.00 -22.28 -9.27
C ARG A 233 7.72 -20.78 -9.30
N GLN A 234 6.83 -20.33 -10.19
CA GLN A 234 6.46 -18.92 -10.35
C GLN A 234 5.75 -18.36 -9.12
N THR A 235 5.03 -19.19 -8.37
CA THR A 235 4.43 -18.79 -7.07
C THR A 235 5.54 -18.40 -6.09
N TRP A 236 6.60 -19.19 -5.98
CA TRP A 236 7.76 -18.87 -5.14
C TRP A 236 8.51 -17.63 -5.64
N GLY A 237 8.65 -17.45 -6.95
CA GLY A 237 9.24 -16.25 -7.52
C GLY A 237 8.44 -15.00 -7.15
N LEU A 238 7.11 -15.03 -7.25
CA LEU A 238 6.30 -13.89 -6.83
C LEU A 238 6.32 -13.66 -5.32
N ILE A 239 6.35 -14.72 -4.49
CA ILE A 239 6.52 -14.60 -3.04
C ILE A 239 7.86 -13.96 -2.73
N LEU A 240 8.95 -14.43 -3.34
CA LEU A 240 10.30 -13.90 -3.11
C LEU A 240 10.40 -12.45 -3.59
N LEU A 241 9.92 -12.15 -4.80
CA LEU A 241 9.90 -10.78 -5.33
C LEU A 241 9.20 -9.82 -4.36
N ARG A 242 8.01 -10.18 -3.86
CA ARG A 242 7.27 -9.35 -2.90
C ARG A 242 7.98 -9.23 -1.56
N SER A 243 8.54 -10.34 -1.05
CA SER A 243 9.31 -10.37 0.20
C SER A 243 10.59 -9.53 0.16
N LEU A 244 11.10 -9.22 -1.02
CA LEU A 244 12.27 -8.36 -1.20
C LEU A 244 11.88 -6.89 -1.44
N THR A 245 10.80 -6.64 -2.20
CA THR A 245 10.41 -5.29 -2.60
C THR A 245 9.60 -4.56 -1.52
N GLY A 246 8.69 -5.24 -0.83
CA GLY A 246 7.84 -4.66 0.20
C GLY A 246 8.64 -4.08 1.37
N PRO A 247 9.54 -4.84 2.00
CA PRO A 247 10.40 -4.35 3.07
C PRO A 247 11.22 -3.12 2.70
N LEU A 248 11.74 -3.08 1.47
CA LEU A 248 12.52 -1.94 0.97
C LEU A 248 11.67 -0.66 0.87
N SER A 249 10.44 -0.77 0.37
CA SER A 249 9.50 0.34 0.31
C SER A 249 9.09 0.80 1.71
N GLN A 250 8.83 -0.13 2.64
CA GLN A 250 8.51 0.17 4.03
C GLN A 250 9.68 0.88 4.74
N PHE A 251 10.93 0.46 4.46
CA PHE A 251 12.11 1.11 5.00
C PHE A 251 12.15 2.60 4.61
N TYR A 252 11.95 2.95 3.36
CA TYR A 252 11.92 4.35 2.94
C TYR A 252 10.82 5.13 3.64
N TRP A 253 9.62 4.58 3.77
CA TRP A 253 8.51 5.30 4.38
C TRP A 253 8.67 5.51 5.89
N LEU A 254 9.30 4.58 6.58
CA LEU A 254 9.33 4.57 8.04
C LEU A 254 10.66 5.09 8.62
N TRP A 255 11.79 4.88 7.94
CA TRP A 255 13.11 5.23 8.46
C TRP A 255 13.73 6.48 7.86
N LEU A 256 13.23 7.01 6.72
CA LEU A 256 13.83 8.20 6.09
C LEU A 256 13.84 9.45 6.99
N PRO A 257 12.75 9.80 7.71
CA PRO A 257 12.77 10.94 8.61
C PRO A 257 13.82 10.80 9.72
N GLU A 258 13.95 9.59 10.28
CA GLU A 258 14.96 9.27 11.30
C GLU A 258 16.37 9.36 10.73
N TYR A 259 16.63 8.86 9.52
CA TYR A 259 17.91 8.99 8.84
C TYR A 259 18.32 10.45 8.66
N PHE A 260 17.43 11.32 8.19
CA PHE A 260 17.76 12.73 8.01
C PHE A 260 18.03 13.43 9.34
N SER A 261 17.34 13.07 10.39
CA SER A 261 17.55 13.65 11.72
C SER A 261 18.82 13.13 12.38
N SER A 262 18.98 11.80 12.48
CA SER A 262 20.06 11.18 13.28
C SER A 262 21.38 11.11 12.51
N ALA A 263 21.39 10.77 11.23
CA ALA A 263 22.62 10.63 10.43
C ALA A 263 23.05 11.91 9.74
N ARG A 264 22.12 12.82 9.43
CA ARG A 264 22.41 14.08 8.73
C ARG A 264 22.26 15.32 9.61
N GLY A 265 21.84 15.16 10.86
CA GLY A 265 21.73 16.24 11.85
C GLY A 265 20.63 17.27 11.55
N LEU A 266 19.63 16.92 10.72
CA LEU A 266 18.56 17.85 10.38
C LEU A 266 17.59 18.02 11.55
N THR A 267 17.16 19.26 11.76
CA THR A 267 16.05 19.57 12.65
C THR A 267 14.73 19.03 12.08
N LEU A 268 13.69 18.91 12.92
CA LEU A 268 12.36 18.50 12.48
C LEU A 268 11.84 19.39 11.33
N ALA A 269 12.06 20.72 11.42
CA ALA A 269 11.66 21.66 10.37
C ALA A 269 12.38 21.41 9.04
N GLN A 270 13.67 21.13 9.08
CA GLN A 270 14.48 20.84 7.89
C GLN A 270 14.10 19.48 7.29
N THR A 271 13.91 18.46 8.14
CA THR A 271 13.47 17.13 7.71
C THR A 271 12.11 17.21 6.99
N GLY A 272 11.13 17.90 7.57
CA GLY A 272 9.81 18.07 6.95
C GLY A 272 9.84 18.78 5.59
N ARG A 273 10.85 19.66 5.37
CA ARG A 273 11.03 20.37 4.08
C ARG A 273 11.61 19.49 2.97
N VAL A 274 12.29 18.40 3.29
CA VAL A 274 13.04 17.61 2.29
C VAL A 274 12.51 16.19 2.13
N VAL A 275 11.92 15.57 3.17
CA VAL A 275 11.57 14.15 3.16
C VAL A 275 10.42 13.82 2.22
N TRP A 276 9.56 14.76 1.89
CA TRP A 276 8.48 14.56 0.91
C TRP A 276 9.02 14.36 -0.53
N ILE A 277 10.23 14.87 -0.83
CA ILE A 277 10.83 14.78 -2.17
C ILE A 277 11.05 13.30 -2.58
N PRO A 278 11.75 12.47 -1.81
CA PRO A 278 11.84 11.03 -2.11
C PRO A 278 10.48 10.36 -2.29
N TYR A 279 9.46 10.71 -1.51
CA TYR A 279 8.13 10.11 -1.64
C TYR A 279 7.42 10.51 -2.93
N LEU A 280 7.53 11.78 -3.34
CA LEU A 280 7.05 12.24 -4.63
C LEU A 280 7.69 11.45 -5.78
N PHE A 281 9.01 11.29 -5.76
CA PHE A 281 9.73 10.54 -6.78
C PHE A 281 9.34 9.07 -6.79
N GLY A 282 9.00 8.47 -5.65
CA GLY A 282 8.41 7.13 -5.59
C GLY A 282 7.11 7.04 -6.39
N GLY A 283 6.18 7.98 -6.20
CA GLY A 283 4.96 8.06 -6.99
C GLY A 283 5.21 8.23 -8.49
N LEU A 284 6.15 9.09 -8.86
CA LEU A 284 6.56 9.28 -10.25
C LEU A 284 7.17 8.00 -10.86
N GLY A 285 7.96 7.26 -10.08
CA GLY A 285 8.55 5.97 -10.51
C GLY A 285 7.48 4.91 -10.83
N ASN A 286 6.46 4.82 -9.98
CA ASN A 286 5.32 3.92 -10.19
C ASN A 286 4.57 4.27 -11.50
N LEU A 287 4.21 5.54 -11.69
CA LEU A 287 3.54 6.02 -12.90
C LEU A 287 4.40 5.81 -14.16
N PHE A 288 5.68 6.15 -14.07
CA PHE A 288 6.62 5.99 -15.19
C PHE A 288 6.75 4.53 -15.62
N SER A 289 6.88 3.60 -14.67
CA SER A 289 7.00 2.18 -14.97
C SER A 289 5.75 1.63 -15.65
N GLY A 290 4.55 1.98 -15.15
CA GLY A 290 3.29 1.58 -15.78
C GLY A 290 3.17 2.12 -17.21
N TYR A 291 3.50 3.40 -17.42
CA TYR A 291 3.53 4.02 -18.75
C TYR A 291 4.54 3.36 -19.67
N ALA A 292 5.77 3.13 -19.19
CA ALA A 292 6.85 2.51 -19.97
C ALA A 292 6.50 1.08 -20.43
N ALA A 293 5.95 0.26 -19.51
CA ALA A 293 5.47 -1.08 -19.83
C ALA A 293 4.38 -1.04 -20.92
N GLY A 294 3.37 -0.17 -20.75
CA GLY A 294 2.31 0.01 -21.74
C GLY A 294 2.82 0.53 -23.10
N ALA A 295 3.78 1.45 -23.10
CA ALA A 295 4.39 1.97 -24.33
C ALA A 295 5.18 0.90 -25.07
N LEU A 296 5.91 0.04 -24.36
CA LEU A 296 6.63 -1.10 -24.96
C LEU A 296 5.67 -2.11 -25.60
N MET A 297 4.55 -2.43 -24.92
CA MET A 297 3.51 -3.31 -25.45
C MET A 297 2.86 -2.71 -26.73
N ARG A 298 2.54 -1.42 -26.73
CA ARG A 298 2.01 -0.73 -27.92
C ARG A 298 2.98 -0.72 -29.09
N ARG A 299 4.29 -0.78 -28.83
CA ARG A 299 5.35 -0.93 -29.86
C ARG A 299 5.58 -2.37 -30.31
N GLY A 300 4.69 -3.31 -29.95
CA GLY A 300 4.75 -4.71 -30.37
C GLY A 300 5.81 -5.55 -29.64
N ARG A 301 6.36 -5.06 -28.52
CA ARG A 301 7.27 -5.87 -27.69
C ARG A 301 6.48 -6.91 -26.91
N SER A 302 7.10 -8.07 -26.62
CA SER A 302 6.47 -9.13 -25.84
C SER A 302 6.10 -8.65 -24.43
N ILE A 303 5.08 -9.26 -23.83
CA ILE A 303 4.65 -8.99 -22.44
C ILE A 303 5.83 -9.18 -21.49
N ASP A 304 6.58 -10.28 -21.64
CA ASP A 304 7.77 -10.58 -20.83
C ASP A 304 8.79 -9.44 -20.87
N PHE A 305 9.16 -8.96 -22.05
CA PHE A 305 10.10 -7.84 -22.21
C PHE A 305 9.56 -6.55 -21.59
N SER A 306 8.28 -6.25 -21.82
CA SER A 306 7.64 -5.02 -21.37
C SER A 306 7.49 -4.94 -19.84
N ARG A 307 7.35 -6.09 -19.16
CA ARG A 307 7.34 -6.18 -17.69
C ARG A 307 8.74 -6.15 -17.09
N ARG A 308 9.68 -6.89 -17.68
CA ARG A 308 11.03 -7.05 -17.13
C ARG A 308 11.88 -5.80 -17.23
N VAL A 309 11.83 -5.10 -18.35
CA VAL A 309 12.74 -3.95 -18.59
C VAL A 309 12.55 -2.84 -17.54
N PRO A 310 11.34 -2.32 -17.28
CA PRO A 310 11.16 -1.30 -16.25
C PRO A 310 11.52 -1.82 -14.83
N LEU A 311 11.19 -3.08 -14.53
CA LEU A 311 11.49 -3.69 -13.24
C LEU A 311 13.01 -3.80 -13.00
N LEU A 312 13.74 -4.38 -13.93
CA LEU A 312 15.19 -4.56 -13.82
C LEU A 312 15.92 -3.22 -13.81
N PHE A 313 15.48 -2.27 -14.63
CA PHE A 313 16.03 -0.91 -14.64
C PHE A 313 15.82 -0.23 -13.28
N GLY A 314 14.61 -0.33 -12.70
CA GLY A 314 14.32 0.14 -11.35
C GLY A 314 15.22 -0.50 -10.30
N ALA A 315 15.40 -1.83 -10.34
CA ALA A 315 16.28 -2.54 -9.42
C ALA A 315 17.75 -2.08 -9.53
N CYS A 316 18.27 -1.87 -10.74
CA CYS A 316 19.62 -1.34 -10.95
C CYS A 316 19.78 0.08 -10.37
N ILE A 317 18.77 0.95 -10.56
CA ILE A 317 18.76 2.31 -9.99
C ILE A 317 18.81 2.25 -8.46
N VAL A 318 17.98 1.41 -7.84
CA VAL A 318 17.95 1.25 -6.38
C VAL A 318 19.29 0.80 -5.83
N CYS A 319 19.90 -0.22 -6.47
CA CYS A 319 21.23 -0.73 -6.09
C CYS A 319 22.28 0.40 -6.09
N ALA A 320 22.43 1.08 -7.21
CA ALA A 320 23.42 2.13 -7.37
C ALA A 320 23.18 3.30 -6.41
N ALA A 321 21.94 3.78 -6.31
CA ALA A 321 21.61 4.93 -5.48
C ALA A 321 21.82 4.65 -3.98
N ASN A 322 21.40 3.47 -3.46
CA ASN A 322 21.60 3.13 -2.05
C ASN A 322 23.08 3.02 -1.66
N TRP A 323 23.91 2.46 -2.53
CA TRP A 323 25.35 2.40 -2.25
C TRP A 323 26.03 3.77 -2.30
N CYS A 324 25.52 4.68 -3.15
CA CYS A 324 26.03 6.05 -3.22
C CYS A 324 25.55 6.95 -2.09
N VAL A 325 24.39 6.69 -1.48
CA VAL A 325 23.78 7.56 -0.45
C VAL A 325 24.69 7.78 0.74
N PHE A 326 25.44 6.76 1.16
CA PHE A 326 26.34 6.86 2.29
C PHE A 326 27.48 7.88 2.02
N PHE A 327 27.97 7.91 0.79
CA PHE A 327 29.06 8.81 0.36
C PHE A 327 28.56 10.20 -0.04
N ALA A 328 27.28 10.51 0.08
CA ALA A 328 26.73 11.80 -0.28
C ALA A 328 27.35 12.92 0.57
N PRO A 329 28.05 13.90 -0.03
CA PRO A 329 28.79 14.91 0.73
C PRO A 329 27.87 15.97 1.37
N THR A 330 26.66 16.16 0.80
CA THR A 330 25.70 17.16 1.25
C THR A 330 24.33 16.55 1.49
N VAL A 331 23.50 17.24 2.27
CA VAL A 331 22.09 16.87 2.47
C VAL A 331 21.35 16.84 1.13
N GLY A 332 21.58 17.82 0.26
CA GLY A 332 20.93 17.87 -1.06
C GLY A 332 21.28 16.66 -1.93
N ALA A 333 22.54 16.22 -1.92
CA ALA A 333 22.97 14.99 -2.61
C ALA A 333 22.31 13.74 -2.02
N ALA A 334 22.19 13.63 -0.70
CA ALA A 334 21.51 12.52 -0.05
C ALA A 334 20.01 12.49 -0.41
N VAL A 335 19.32 13.64 -0.40
CA VAL A 335 17.92 13.76 -0.81
C VAL A 335 17.75 13.34 -2.27
N ALA A 336 18.61 13.79 -3.17
CA ALA A 336 18.55 13.44 -4.59
C ALA A 336 18.78 11.93 -4.81
N LEU A 337 19.78 11.35 -4.17
CA LEU A 337 20.04 9.90 -4.27
C LEU A 337 18.90 9.06 -3.70
N LEU A 338 18.32 9.47 -2.56
CA LEU A 338 17.16 8.79 -1.98
C LEU A 338 15.87 8.97 -2.82
N ALA A 339 15.73 10.13 -3.49
CA ALA A 339 14.65 10.33 -4.45
C ALA A 339 14.80 9.38 -5.65
N VAL A 340 16.01 9.24 -6.19
CA VAL A 340 16.34 8.30 -7.27
C VAL A 340 16.14 6.84 -6.81
N ALA A 341 16.58 6.49 -5.60
CA ALA A 341 16.37 5.16 -5.03
C ALA A 341 14.88 4.82 -4.89
N ASN A 342 14.09 5.75 -4.34
CA ASN A 342 12.65 5.55 -4.15
C ASN A 342 11.89 5.53 -5.48
N PHE A 343 12.31 6.31 -6.47
CA PHE A 343 11.83 6.22 -7.85
C PHE A 343 12.03 4.81 -8.41
N GLY A 344 13.25 4.27 -8.33
CA GLY A 344 13.57 2.92 -8.79
C GLY A 344 12.81 1.83 -8.05
N ALA A 345 12.69 1.92 -6.72
CA ALA A 345 11.97 0.95 -5.91
C ALA A 345 10.49 0.84 -6.31
N ASN A 346 9.85 1.98 -6.56
CA ASN A 346 8.45 2.01 -6.95
C ASN A 346 8.22 1.68 -8.45
N MET A 347 9.27 1.62 -9.28
CA MET A 347 9.17 1.11 -10.65
C MET A 347 8.88 -0.40 -10.70
N ILE A 348 9.16 -1.14 -9.64
CA ILE A 348 8.99 -2.60 -9.58
C ILE A 348 7.51 -2.97 -9.45
N GLU A 349 6.74 -2.19 -8.70
CA GLU A 349 5.36 -2.49 -8.30
C GLU A 349 4.38 -2.73 -9.48
N PRO A 350 4.32 -1.90 -10.54
CA PRO A 350 3.40 -2.13 -11.66
C PRO A 350 3.67 -3.43 -12.41
N SER A 351 4.94 -3.82 -12.55
CA SER A 351 5.30 -5.08 -13.18
C SER A 351 4.96 -6.28 -12.29
N PHE A 352 5.19 -6.16 -10.97
CA PHE A 352 4.80 -7.17 -9.99
C PHE A 352 3.30 -7.45 -10.03
N ILE A 353 2.47 -6.40 -9.98
CA ILE A 353 1.00 -6.53 -10.08
C ILE A 353 0.60 -7.17 -11.41
N GLY A 354 1.25 -6.79 -12.50
CA GLY A 354 0.98 -7.35 -13.82
C GLY A 354 1.25 -8.85 -13.92
N TYR A 355 2.29 -9.34 -13.25
CA TYR A 355 2.66 -10.75 -13.29
C TYR A 355 1.56 -11.70 -12.77
N PHE A 356 0.69 -11.26 -11.85
CA PHE A 356 -0.41 -12.10 -11.39
C PHE A 356 -1.33 -12.51 -12.54
N GLY A 357 -1.79 -11.56 -13.35
CA GLY A 357 -2.66 -11.85 -14.49
C GLY A 357 -1.93 -12.48 -15.69
N ASP A 358 -0.61 -12.21 -15.81
CA ASP A 358 0.20 -12.73 -16.90
C ASP A 358 0.57 -14.21 -16.69
N PHE A 359 0.76 -14.67 -15.44
CA PHE A 359 1.10 -16.06 -15.11
C PHE A 359 -0.11 -16.91 -14.77
N PHE A 360 -1.11 -16.38 -14.04
CA PHE A 360 -2.17 -17.17 -13.42
C PHE A 360 -3.55 -16.83 -13.97
N PRO A 361 -4.46 -17.84 -14.07
CA PRO A 361 -5.88 -17.59 -14.36
C PRO A 361 -6.54 -16.78 -13.23
N GLU A 362 -7.58 -15.99 -13.56
CA GLU A 362 -8.22 -15.05 -12.64
C GLU A 362 -8.70 -15.69 -11.32
N HIS A 363 -9.23 -16.93 -11.37
CA HIS A 363 -9.77 -17.62 -10.20
C HIS A 363 -8.72 -17.98 -9.13
N VAL A 364 -7.42 -18.03 -9.46
CA VAL A 364 -6.34 -18.31 -8.48
C VAL A 364 -5.53 -17.08 -8.09
N VAL A 365 -5.65 -15.96 -8.82
CA VAL A 365 -4.87 -14.73 -8.58
C VAL A 365 -4.99 -14.28 -7.13
N GLY A 366 -6.21 -14.27 -6.54
CA GLY A 366 -6.40 -13.84 -5.17
C GLY A 366 -5.63 -14.68 -4.14
N ARG A 367 -5.53 -16.00 -4.36
CA ARG A 367 -4.76 -16.90 -3.47
C ARG A 367 -3.26 -16.69 -3.58
N VAL A 368 -2.74 -16.53 -4.81
CA VAL A 368 -1.32 -16.25 -5.03
C VAL A 368 -0.95 -14.90 -4.44
N THR A 369 -1.78 -13.87 -4.64
CA THR A 369 -1.59 -12.54 -4.04
C THR A 369 -1.55 -12.62 -2.49
N SER A 370 -2.43 -13.41 -1.87
CA SER A 370 -2.42 -13.60 -0.43
C SER A 370 -1.13 -14.25 0.07
N LEU A 371 -0.60 -15.26 -0.64
CA LEU A 371 0.67 -15.91 -0.32
C LEU A 371 1.84 -14.91 -0.41
N THR A 372 1.87 -14.06 -1.43
CA THR A 372 2.91 -13.02 -1.55
C THR A 372 2.82 -11.99 -0.44
N GLY A 373 1.61 -11.63 0.01
CA GLY A 373 1.39 -10.72 1.13
C GLY A 373 1.91 -11.26 2.46
N VAL A 374 1.83 -12.58 2.69
CA VAL A 374 2.43 -13.22 3.87
C VAL A 374 3.96 -13.06 3.86
N GLY A 375 4.60 -13.32 2.72
CA GLY A 375 6.04 -13.13 2.56
C GLY A 375 6.48 -11.68 2.79
N ASP A 376 5.75 -10.71 2.22
CA ASP A 376 5.95 -9.28 2.43
C ASP A 376 5.90 -8.90 3.92
N ASN A 377 4.84 -9.28 4.62
CA ASN A 377 4.65 -8.93 6.02
C ASN A 377 5.77 -9.51 6.90
N ILE A 378 6.13 -10.80 6.73
CA ILE A 378 7.18 -11.44 7.51
C ILE A 378 8.53 -10.73 7.29
N MET A 379 8.92 -10.50 6.04
CA MET A 379 10.20 -9.87 5.73
C MET A 379 10.23 -8.40 6.13
N SER A 380 9.11 -7.68 6.02
CA SER A 380 9.00 -6.29 6.49
C SER A 380 9.14 -6.20 8.00
N MET A 381 8.50 -7.10 8.76
CA MET A 381 8.67 -7.17 10.21
C MET A 381 10.13 -7.42 10.60
N LEU A 382 10.78 -8.40 9.96
CA LEU A 382 12.18 -8.73 10.22
C LEU A 382 13.11 -7.56 9.88
N LEU A 383 12.90 -6.90 8.75
CA LEU A 383 13.71 -5.75 8.36
C LEU A 383 13.54 -4.57 9.32
N MET A 384 12.33 -4.25 9.75
CA MET A 384 12.10 -3.15 10.70
C MET A 384 12.80 -3.39 12.02
N LEU A 385 12.67 -4.59 12.57
CA LEU A 385 13.31 -4.96 13.83
C LEU A 385 14.83 -4.99 13.70
N SER A 386 15.36 -5.66 12.67
CA SER A 386 16.82 -5.76 12.44
C SER A 386 17.46 -4.40 12.19
N THR A 387 16.76 -3.49 11.47
CA THR A 387 17.25 -2.12 11.26
C THR A 387 17.46 -1.40 12.59
N GLY A 388 16.49 -1.47 13.52
CA GLY A 388 16.64 -0.89 14.84
C GLY A 388 17.85 -1.42 15.59
N ILE A 389 18.00 -2.76 15.64
CA ILE A 389 19.13 -3.42 16.32
C ILE A 389 20.49 -3.05 15.69
N VAL A 390 20.55 -2.98 14.36
CA VAL A 390 21.77 -2.59 13.64
C VAL A 390 22.14 -1.14 13.95
N LEU A 391 21.16 -0.24 14.00
CA LEU A 391 21.40 1.19 14.26
C LEU A 391 21.78 1.49 15.72
N ASP A 392 21.48 0.61 16.68
CA ASP A 392 21.95 0.77 18.05
C ASP A 392 23.44 0.38 18.23
N ARG A 393 23.97 -0.47 17.34
CA ARG A 393 25.35 -0.98 17.42
C ARG A 393 26.29 -0.37 16.38
N TYR A 394 25.73 0.03 15.25
CA TYR A 394 26.48 0.49 14.09
C TYR A 394 25.90 1.81 13.56
N SER A 395 26.29 2.21 12.37
CA SER A 395 25.77 3.36 11.64
C SER A 395 24.71 2.93 10.60
N TYR A 396 24.26 3.90 9.79
CA TYR A 396 23.39 3.62 8.64
C TYR A 396 24.09 2.90 7.48
N LEU A 397 25.44 2.78 7.49
CA LEU A 397 26.19 2.13 6.41
C LEU A 397 25.74 0.69 6.17
N PRO A 398 25.70 -0.23 7.17
CA PRO A 398 25.23 -1.60 6.94
C PRO A 398 23.80 -1.64 6.39
N VAL A 399 22.94 -0.74 6.85
CA VAL A 399 21.53 -0.68 6.40
C VAL A 399 21.45 -0.34 4.91
N PHE A 400 22.18 0.70 4.44
CA PHE A 400 22.21 1.04 3.02
C PHE A 400 22.94 0.03 2.14
N VAL A 401 23.95 -0.66 2.67
CA VAL A 401 24.63 -1.77 1.97
C VAL A 401 23.65 -2.91 1.73
N ILE A 402 22.89 -3.30 2.76
CA ILE A 402 21.86 -4.35 2.64
C ILE A 402 20.73 -3.89 1.70
N ALA A 403 20.21 -2.67 1.88
CA ALA A 403 19.18 -2.11 1.01
C ALA A 403 19.63 -2.01 -0.46
N GLY A 404 20.91 -1.79 -0.71
CA GLY A 404 21.50 -1.81 -2.07
C GLY A 404 21.77 -3.23 -2.59
N ALA A 405 21.92 -4.22 -1.73
CA ALA A 405 22.11 -5.62 -2.13
C ALA A 405 20.79 -6.33 -2.44
N ILE A 406 19.69 -5.97 -1.78
CA ILE A 406 18.34 -6.53 -2.03
C ILE A 406 17.97 -6.52 -3.52
N PRO A 407 18.17 -5.41 -4.30
CA PRO A 407 17.86 -5.38 -5.71
C PRO A 407 18.61 -6.41 -6.57
N LEU A 408 19.82 -6.82 -6.17
CA LEU A 408 20.54 -7.88 -6.86
C LEU A 408 19.83 -9.23 -6.72
N LEU A 409 19.23 -9.48 -5.54
CA LEU A 409 18.39 -10.67 -5.32
C LEU A 409 17.10 -10.58 -6.14
N ILE A 410 16.52 -9.39 -6.27
CA ILE A 410 15.35 -9.16 -7.14
C ILE A 410 15.70 -9.46 -8.60
N ILE A 411 16.85 -9.01 -9.09
CA ILE A 411 17.32 -9.30 -10.45
C ILE A 411 17.53 -10.82 -10.62
N ALA A 412 18.16 -11.47 -9.65
CA ALA A 412 18.38 -12.93 -9.67
C ALA A 412 17.04 -13.69 -9.68
N ASP A 413 16.07 -13.28 -8.86
CA ASP A 413 14.74 -13.89 -8.81
C ASP A 413 14.03 -13.78 -10.16
N VAL A 414 13.96 -12.58 -10.74
CA VAL A 414 13.29 -12.33 -12.02
C VAL A 414 13.93 -13.10 -13.17
N VAL A 415 15.25 -13.25 -13.16
CA VAL A 415 15.99 -13.96 -14.22
C VAL A 415 15.93 -15.47 -14.04
N PHE A 416 16.18 -15.96 -12.82
CA PHE A 416 16.39 -17.39 -12.56
C PHE A 416 15.16 -18.09 -11.99
N VAL A 417 14.31 -17.45 -11.18
CA VAL A 417 13.16 -18.09 -10.55
C VAL A 417 11.87 -17.83 -11.31
N LEU A 418 11.47 -16.60 -11.55
CA LEU A 418 10.27 -16.29 -12.33
C LEU A 418 10.36 -16.81 -13.75
N GLY A 419 11.50 -16.66 -14.40
CA GLY A 419 11.70 -17.10 -15.75
C GLY A 419 10.84 -16.31 -16.76
N ARG A 420 10.62 -16.84 -17.97
CA ARG A 420 9.82 -16.18 -19.01
C ARG A 420 8.33 -16.23 -18.67
N VAL A 421 7.62 -15.13 -18.93
CA VAL A 421 6.16 -15.06 -18.76
C VAL A 421 5.48 -16.06 -19.71
N ARG A 422 4.83 -17.06 -19.11
CA ARG A 422 3.97 -18.04 -19.80
C ARG A 422 2.79 -18.34 -18.90
N ARG A 423 1.59 -18.33 -19.45
CA ARG A 423 0.37 -18.66 -18.70
C ARG A 423 0.46 -20.09 -18.18
N ILE A 424 0.18 -20.27 -16.89
CA ILE A 424 0.25 -21.55 -16.20
C ILE A 424 -1.15 -22.14 -16.17
N GLU A 425 -1.28 -23.39 -16.61
CA GLU A 425 -2.51 -24.18 -16.42
C GLU A 425 -2.46 -24.79 -15.02
N VAL A 426 -3.47 -24.47 -14.18
CA VAL A 426 -3.51 -24.85 -12.76
C VAL A 426 -4.65 -25.82 -12.50
#